data_3af48b0ed2e17fb239df556f7beaf981
#
_entry.id   3af48b0ed2e17fb239df556f7beaf981
#
_cell.length_a   1.000
_cell.length_b   1.000
_cell.length_c   1.000
_cell.angle_alpha   90.00
_cell.angle_beta   90.00
_cell.angle_gamma   90.00
#
_symmetry.space_group_name_H-M   'P 1'
#
loop_
_entity.id
_entity.type
_entity.pdbx_description
1 polymer ?
#
loop_
_entity_poly.entity_id
_entity_poly.type
_entity_poly.pdbx_seq_one_letter_code
_entity_poly.pdbx_strand_id
1 'polypeptide(L)'
;YGPAGTGKTTLAHIIANHTKSEFVEVSAVTGTVKDLRRVIDEAKTRLNTYDRRTILFIDEIHRFSKSQQDALLHAVENRTVIMIGATTENPYFEVNSALLSRGRVVELEHLKDEDIATLIERALEAPHGLNGKFSADEDTVKTICTLAAGDARSALTTLELASEIAVTRPDTEGTPAPAAGERYPITVDDVKIANPRRGFSYDKNGDMHYDIISAFIKSMRGSDPDATVYSVSYTHLRAHETVLDL
;
A
#
# COMPACT_ATOMS: atom_id res chain seq x y z
N TYR A 1 0.87 -3.34 10.83
CA TYR A 1 -0.08 -2.41 10.19
C TYR A 1 0.67 -1.19 9.64
N GLY A 2 -0.01 -0.39 8.83
CA GLY A 2 0.53 0.84 8.29
C GLY A 2 -0.09 1.23 6.95
N PRO A 3 0.28 2.38 6.38
CA PRO A 3 -0.30 2.93 5.16
C PRO A 3 -0.18 2.00 3.95
N ALA A 4 -0.98 2.27 2.91
CA ALA A 4 -0.89 1.54 1.65
C ALA A 4 0.51 1.70 1.02
N GLY A 5 0.94 0.71 0.23
CA GLY A 5 2.20 0.78 -0.51
C GLY A 5 3.49 0.74 0.32
N THR A 6 3.43 0.48 1.63
CA THR A 6 4.61 0.39 2.51
C THR A 6 5.30 -0.98 2.50
N GLY A 7 4.86 -1.91 1.64
CA GLY A 7 5.51 -3.21 1.47
C GLY A 7 5.09 -4.30 2.46
N LYS A 8 3.93 -4.20 3.12
CA LYS A 8 3.41 -5.21 4.08
C LYS A 8 3.44 -6.63 3.51
N THR A 9 2.83 -6.83 2.35
CA THR A 9 2.78 -8.13 1.66
C THR A 9 4.17 -8.59 1.22
N THR A 10 4.97 -7.68 0.69
CA THR A 10 6.36 -7.96 0.27
C THR A 10 7.20 -8.45 1.43
N LEU A 11 7.10 -7.81 2.60
CA LEU A 11 7.80 -8.22 3.81
C LEU A 11 7.38 -9.63 4.25
N ALA A 12 6.09 -9.95 4.18
CA ALA A 12 5.59 -11.28 4.52
C ALA A 12 6.16 -12.37 3.58
N HIS A 13 6.25 -12.09 2.29
CA HIS A 13 6.90 -12.99 1.32
C HIS A 13 8.40 -13.18 1.60
N ILE A 14 9.12 -12.11 1.94
CA ILE A 14 10.54 -12.20 2.29
C ILE A 14 10.73 -13.09 3.51
N ILE A 15 9.90 -12.92 4.56
CA ILE A 15 9.95 -13.75 5.76
C ILE A 15 9.70 -15.22 5.42
N ALA A 16 8.69 -15.51 4.58
CA ALA A 16 8.36 -16.88 4.19
C ALA A 16 9.52 -17.55 3.43
N ASN A 17 10.12 -16.84 2.49
CA ASN A 17 11.26 -17.33 1.71
C ASN A 17 12.49 -17.57 2.60
N HIS A 18 12.79 -16.64 3.51
CA HIS A 18 13.93 -16.74 4.41
C HIS A 18 13.78 -17.91 5.39
N THR A 19 12.56 -18.16 5.88
CA THR A 19 12.26 -19.24 6.83
C THR A 19 11.98 -20.59 6.13
N LYS A 20 11.99 -20.64 4.80
CA LYS A 20 11.63 -21.82 3.99
C LYS A 20 10.26 -22.38 4.34
N SER A 21 9.37 -21.53 4.82
CA SER A 21 8.00 -21.85 5.16
C SER A 21 7.11 -21.87 3.91
N GLU A 22 6.04 -22.65 3.96
CA GLU A 22 4.97 -22.52 2.96
C GLU A 22 4.24 -21.20 3.15
N PHE A 23 4.05 -20.44 2.07
CA PHE A 23 3.30 -19.20 2.11
C PHE A 23 1.90 -19.42 1.54
N VAL A 24 0.89 -19.15 2.36
CA VAL A 24 -0.51 -19.24 1.95
C VAL A 24 -1.17 -17.91 2.22
N GLU A 25 -1.68 -17.28 1.16
CA GLU A 25 -2.40 -16.02 1.24
C GLU A 25 -3.91 -16.26 1.25
N VAL A 26 -4.61 -15.58 2.15
CA VAL A 26 -6.08 -15.57 2.21
C VAL A 26 -6.54 -14.11 2.21
N SER A 27 -7.34 -13.77 1.21
CA SER A 27 -7.96 -12.44 1.17
C SER A 27 -9.11 -12.36 2.17
N ALA A 28 -9.11 -11.32 2.99
CA ALA A 28 -10.21 -11.09 3.93
C ALA A 28 -11.53 -10.69 3.23
N VAL A 29 -11.46 -10.25 1.98
CA VAL A 29 -12.64 -9.85 1.20
C VAL A 29 -13.41 -11.05 0.66
N THR A 30 -12.71 -12.09 0.20
CA THR A 30 -13.32 -13.26 -0.46
C THR A 30 -13.23 -14.54 0.35
N GLY A 31 -12.36 -14.59 1.36
CA GLY A 31 -12.12 -15.78 2.18
C GLY A 31 -13.30 -16.13 3.08
N THR A 32 -13.73 -17.37 3.06
CA THR A 32 -14.77 -17.90 3.94
C THR A 32 -14.16 -18.63 5.15
N VAL A 33 -14.96 -18.84 6.22
CA VAL A 33 -14.55 -19.70 7.35
C VAL A 33 -14.16 -21.10 6.88
N LYS A 34 -14.83 -21.60 5.82
CA LYS A 34 -14.53 -22.92 5.23
C LYS A 34 -13.15 -22.94 4.59
N ASP A 35 -12.77 -21.88 3.88
CA ASP A 35 -11.45 -21.77 3.26
C ASP A 35 -10.36 -21.70 4.33
N LEU A 36 -10.57 -20.94 5.40
CA LEU A 36 -9.66 -20.89 6.53
C LEU A 36 -9.44 -22.26 7.17
N ARG A 37 -10.52 -23.01 7.41
CA ARG A 37 -10.42 -24.35 7.98
C ARG A 37 -9.64 -25.29 7.05
N ARG A 38 -9.92 -25.26 5.75
CA ARG A 38 -9.18 -26.04 4.76
C ARG A 38 -7.68 -25.74 4.80
N VAL A 39 -7.31 -24.46 4.79
CA VAL A 39 -5.90 -24.04 4.86
C VAL A 39 -5.23 -24.48 6.16
N ILE A 40 -5.95 -24.40 7.30
CA ILE A 40 -5.45 -24.87 8.60
C ILE A 40 -5.25 -26.40 8.61
N ASP A 41 -6.15 -27.18 8.04
CA ASP A 41 -6.05 -28.64 7.96
C ASP A 41 -4.88 -29.05 7.03
N GLU A 42 -4.72 -28.36 5.89
CA GLU A 42 -3.57 -28.55 5.00
C GLU A 42 -2.24 -28.19 5.71
N ALA A 43 -2.21 -27.10 6.47
CA ALA A 43 -1.04 -26.68 7.25
C ALA A 43 -0.68 -27.72 8.32
N LYS A 44 -1.69 -28.28 9.00
CA LYS A 44 -1.51 -29.36 9.99
C LYS A 44 -0.94 -30.62 9.35
N THR A 45 -1.47 -31.02 8.21
CA THR A 45 -0.96 -32.17 7.44
C THR A 45 0.47 -31.95 7.00
N ARG A 46 0.79 -30.75 6.49
CA ARG A 46 2.13 -30.37 6.03
C ARG A 46 3.14 -30.36 7.17
N LEU A 47 2.75 -29.84 8.33
CA LEU A 47 3.60 -29.86 9.52
C LEU A 47 3.89 -31.28 9.99
N ASN A 48 2.86 -32.14 10.09
CA ASN A 48 2.99 -33.51 10.60
C ASN A 48 3.75 -34.45 9.62
N THR A 49 3.61 -34.22 8.30
CA THR A 49 4.19 -35.12 7.29
C THR A 49 5.59 -34.68 6.85
N TYR A 50 5.82 -33.38 6.75
CA TYR A 50 7.03 -32.84 6.14
C TYR A 50 7.83 -31.95 7.10
N ASP A 51 7.40 -31.78 8.35
CA ASP A 51 7.98 -30.82 9.32
C ASP A 51 8.13 -29.40 8.74
N ARG A 52 7.25 -29.06 7.79
CA ARG A 52 7.27 -27.76 7.11
C ARG A 52 6.19 -26.85 7.67
N ARG A 53 6.61 -25.70 8.17
CA ARG A 53 5.70 -24.68 8.73
C ARG A 53 4.97 -23.94 7.62
N THR A 54 3.78 -23.44 7.93
CA THR A 54 2.97 -22.62 7.05
C THR A 54 2.85 -21.22 7.63
N ILE A 55 3.21 -20.21 6.84
CA ILE A 55 2.86 -18.82 7.10
C ILE A 55 1.53 -18.55 6.42
N LEU A 56 0.53 -18.23 7.22
CA LEU A 56 -0.77 -17.78 6.76
C LEU A 56 -0.78 -16.25 6.74
N PHE A 57 -0.74 -15.68 5.54
CA PHE A 57 -0.84 -14.25 5.34
C PHE A 57 -2.30 -13.86 5.10
N ILE A 58 -2.77 -12.87 5.84
CA ILE A 58 -4.14 -12.34 5.72
C ILE A 58 -4.02 -10.86 5.41
N ASP A 59 -4.34 -10.50 4.16
CA ASP A 59 -4.40 -9.10 3.77
C ASP A 59 -5.72 -8.48 4.20
N GLU A 60 -5.67 -7.25 4.68
CA GLU A 60 -6.81 -6.48 5.22
C GLU A 60 -7.58 -7.24 6.30
N ILE A 61 -6.86 -7.78 7.29
CA ILE A 61 -7.43 -8.63 8.37
C ILE A 61 -8.61 -7.96 9.11
N HIS A 62 -8.69 -6.62 9.14
CA HIS A 62 -9.77 -5.87 9.73
C HIS A 62 -11.15 -6.18 9.08
N ARG A 63 -11.15 -6.66 7.83
CA ARG A 63 -12.39 -7.07 7.13
C ARG A 63 -12.90 -8.44 7.52
N PHE A 64 -12.14 -9.20 8.29
CA PHE A 64 -12.62 -10.46 8.82
C PHE A 64 -13.66 -10.25 9.91
N SER A 65 -14.78 -10.97 9.82
CA SER A 65 -15.77 -11.07 10.90
C SER A 65 -15.14 -11.66 12.16
N LYS A 66 -15.73 -11.40 13.31
CA LYS A 66 -15.29 -12.02 14.58
C LYS A 66 -15.20 -13.52 14.50
N SER A 67 -16.16 -14.20 13.86
CA SER A 67 -16.16 -15.66 13.70
C SER A 67 -15.01 -16.19 12.82
N GLN A 68 -14.55 -15.41 11.85
CA GLN A 68 -13.37 -15.74 11.05
C GLN A 68 -12.09 -15.57 11.86
N GLN A 69 -12.00 -14.48 12.61
CA GLN A 69 -10.86 -14.24 13.51
C GLN A 69 -10.80 -15.31 14.63
N ASP A 70 -11.93 -15.73 15.20
CA ASP A 70 -11.99 -16.78 16.21
C ASP A 70 -11.58 -18.16 15.66
N ALA A 71 -11.90 -18.44 14.39
CA ALA A 71 -11.45 -19.67 13.74
C ALA A 71 -9.93 -19.78 13.60
N LEU A 72 -9.23 -18.62 13.51
CA LEU A 72 -7.77 -18.56 13.46
C LEU A 72 -7.12 -18.76 14.82
N LEU A 73 -7.80 -18.37 15.90
CA LEU A 73 -7.23 -18.32 17.25
C LEU A 73 -6.64 -19.68 17.65
N HIS A 74 -7.41 -20.75 17.48
CA HIS A 74 -6.98 -22.10 17.84
C HIS A 74 -5.76 -22.57 17.02
N ALA A 75 -5.70 -22.25 15.74
CA ALA A 75 -4.59 -22.62 14.87
C ALA A 75 -3.29 -21.86 15.23
N VAL A 76 -3.41 -20.62 15.65
CA VAL A 76 -2.29 -19.78 16.12
C VAL A 76 -1.81 -20.26 17.49
N GLU A 77 -2.72 -20.56 18.43
CA GLU A 77 -2.40 -21.09 19.76
C GLU A 77 -1.62 -22.42 19.68
N ASN A 78 -2.09 -23.33 18.86
CA ASN A 78 -1.46 -24.64 18.66
C ASN A 78 -0.23 -24.57 17.73
N ARG A 79 0.15 -23.38 17.27
CA ARG A 79 1.28 -23.18 16.34
C ARG A 79 1.17 -24.03 15.06
N THR A 80 -0.05 -24.38 14.66
CA THR A 80 -0.32 -25.06 13.39
C THR A 80 0.03 -24.16 12.20
N VAL A 81 -0.22 -22.85 12.36
CA VAL A 81 0.16 -21.81 11.40
C VAL A 81 0.89 -20.69 12.12
N ILE A 82 1.76 -20.01 11.39
CA ILE A 82 2.32 -18.70 11.77
C ILE A 82 1.48 -17.67 11.04
N MET A 83 0.72 -16.86 11.78
CA MET A 83 -0.14 -15.86 11.17
C MET A 83 0.62 -14.53 10.98
N ILE A 84 0.49 -13.95 9.80
CA ILE A 84 0.85 -12.56 9.51
C ILE A 84 -0.40 -11.86 9.01
N GLY A 85 -0.97 -10.99 9.83
CA GLY A 85 -2.10 -10.13 9.43
C GLY A 85 -1.59 -8.77 8.98
N ALA A 86 -2.03 -8.30 7.81
CA ALA A 86 -1.78 -6.97 7.31
C ALA A 86 -3.07 -6.14 7.35
N THR A 87 -2.94 -4.85 7.66
CA THR A 87 -4.07 -3.91 7.64
C THR A 87 -3.56 -2.49 7.46
N THR A 88 -4.39 -1.65 6.87
CA THR A 88 -4.18 -0.19 6.81
C THR A 88 -4.78 0.52 8.01
N GLU A 89 -5.65 -0.15 8.76
CA GLU A 89 -6.34 0.40 9.93
C GLU A 89 -5.62 0.06 11.23
N ASN A 90 -5.97 0.77 12.31
CA ASN A 90 -5.39 0.51 13.63
C ASN A 90 -5.87 -0.84 14.17
N PRO A 91 -4.98 -1.84 14.31
CA PRO A 91 -5.36 -3.20 14.67
C PRO A 91 -5.96 -3.32 16.08
N TYR A 92 -5.70 -2.37 16.96
CA TYR A 92 -6.22 -2.40 18.32
C TYR A 92 -7.74 -2.19 18.40
N PHE A 93 -8.35 -1.62 17.35
CA PHE A 93 -9.80 -1.44 17.27
C PHE A 93 -10.50 -2.56 16.49
N GLU A 94 -9.83 -3.10 15.46
CA GLU A 94 -10.47 -3.95 14.47
C GLU A 94 -10.13 -5.44 14.64
N VAL A 95 -8.98 -5.75 15.22
CA VAL A 95 -8.55 -7.15 15.41
C VAL A 95 -8.91 -7.62 16.82
N ASN A 96 -9.40 -8.86 16.91
CA ASN A 96 -9.74 -9.50 18.17
C ASN A 96 -8.55 -9.45 19.14
N SER A 97 -8.78 -8.94 20.34
CA SER A 97 -7.77 -8.80 21.40
C SER A 97 -7.08 -10.12 21.75
N ALA A 98 -7.79 -11.25 21.60
CA ALA A 98 -7.23 -12.59 21.80
C ALA A 98 -6.17 -12.96 20.74
N LEU A 99 -6.32 -12.52 19.48
CA LEU A 99 -5.28 -12.65 18.45
C LEU A 99 -4.12 -11.70 18.71
N LEU A 100 -4.40 -10.44 19.05
CA LEU A 100 -3.37 -9.45 19.35
C LEU A 100 -2.48 -9.86 20.51
N SER A 101 -3.05 -10.46 21.56
CA SER A 101 -2.29 -10.93 22.73
C SER A 101 -1.32 -12.08 22.42
N ARG A 102 -1.49 -12.77 21.30
CA ARG A 102 -0.66 -13.90 20.84
C ARG A 102 0.31 -13.50 19.71
N GLY A 103 0.23 -12.27 19.27
CA GLY A 103 1.05 -11.73 18.20
C GLY A 103 1.90 -10.56 18.64
N ARG A 104 2.67 -10.04 17.72
CA ARG A 104 3.41 -8.79 17.85
C ARG A 104 2.87 -7.82 16.81
N VAL A 105 2.44 -6.65 17.27
CA VAL A 105 2.03 -5.58 16.39
C VAL A 105 3.29 -4.82 15.93
N VAL A 106 3.44 -4.67 14.63
CA VAL A 106 4.52 -3.91 13.99
C VAL A 106 3.89 -2.82 13.15
N GLU A 107 4.28 -1.59 13.40
CA GLU A 107 3.88 -0.44 12.62
C GLU A 107 4.87 -0.19 11.49
N LEU A 108 4.37 0.03 10.29
CA LEU A 108 5.15 0.48 9.15
C LEU A 108 4.74 1.92 8.84
N GLU A 109 5.72 2.79 8.81
CA GLU A 109 5.54 4.20 8.48
C GLU A 109 5.51 4.41 6.96
N HIS A 110 5.08 5.59 6.53
CA HIS A 110 5.24 6.03 5.15
C HIS A 110 6.70 5.96 4.73
N LEU A 111 6.96 5.53 3.51
CA LEU A 111 8.30 5.57 2.94
C LEU A 111 8.73 7.03 2.75
N LYS A 112 10.01 7.27 2.98
CA LYS A 112 10.60 8.59 2.71
C LYS A 112 10.83 8.76 1.20
N ASP A 113 10.92 10.00 0.76
CA ASP A 113 11.19 10.30 -0.66
C ASP A 113 12.50 9.66 -1.15
N GLU A 114 13.51 9.57 -0.29
CA GLU A 114 14.79 8.92 -0.60
C GLU A 114 14.64 7.41 -0.86
N ASP A 115 13.76 6.75 -0.08
CA ASP A 115 13.47 5.32 -0.24
C ASP A 115 12.71 5.08 -1.56
N ILE A 116 11.75 5.95 -1.87
CA ILE A 116 10.98 5.89 -3.12
C ILE A 116 11.89 6.18 -4.32
N ALA A 117 12.78 7.18 -4.25
CA ALA A 117 13.74 7.45 -5.29
C ALA A 117 14.64 6.23 -5.58
N THR A 118 15.12 5.57 -4.52
CA THR A 118 15.88 4.32 -4.64
C THR A 118 15.08 3.21 -5.33
N LEU A 119 13.78 3.10 -5.05
CA LEU A 119 12.90 2.12 -5.71
C LEU A 119 12.69 2.45 -7.19
N ILE A 120 12.54 3.73 -7.54
CA ILE A 120 12.41 4.20 -8.93
C ILE A 120 13.70 3.87 -9.71
N GLU A 121 14.88 4.19 -9.17
CA GLU A 121 16.17 3.87 -9.80
C GLU A 121 16.31 2.37 -10.05
N ARG A 122 15.97 1.54 -9.07
CA ARG A 122 15.98 0.08 -9.23
C ARG A 122 14.98 -0.38 -10.30
N ALA A 123 13.79 0.22 -10.36
CA ALA A 123 12.77 -0.13 -11.35
C ALA A 123 13.18 0.25 -12.77
N LEU A 124 13.90 1.36 -12.94
CA LEU A 124 14.47 1.76 -14.23
C LEU A 124 15.48 0.73 -14.77
N GLU A 125 16.34 0.19 -13.91
CA GLU A 125 17.44 -0.70 -14.31
C GLU A 125 17.08 -2.19 -14.28
N ALA A 126 16.15 -2.61 -13.41
CA ALA A 126 15.86 -4.03 -13.18
C ALA A 126 15.31 -4.71 -14.44
N PRO A 127 15.73 -5.97 -14.73
CA PRO A 127 15.20 -6.75 -15.87
C PRO A 127 13.68 -6.98 -15.80
N HIS A 128 13.13 -7.04 -14.60
CA HIS A 128 11.68 -7.18 -14.35
C HIS A 128 10.95 -5.83 -14.25
N GLY A 129 11.68 -4.72 -14.35
CA GLY A 129 11.16 -3.38 -14.43
C GLY A 129 11.27 -2.84 -15.86
N LEU A 130 11.79 -1.63 -16.01
CA LEU A 130 11.93 -0.97 -17.30
C LEU A 130 13.21 -1.39 -18.08
N ASN A 131 14.00 -2.29 -17.50
CA ASN A 131 15.13 -2.97 -18.16
C ASN A 131 16.17 -2.02 -18.81
N GLY A 132 16.44 -0.89 -18.16
CA GLY A 132 17.42 0.09 -18.62
C GLY A 132 17.04 0.83 -19.92
N LYS A 133 15.78 0.68 -20.40
CA LYS A 133 15.30 1.32 -21.63
C LYS A 133 14.90 2.77 -21.45
N PHE A 134 14.72 3.21 -20.21
CA PHE A 134 14.22 4.52 -19.88
C PHE A 134 15.21 5.26 -18.96
N SER A 135 15.12 6.58 -18.96
CA SER A 135 15.82 7.46 -18.02
C SER A 135 14.85 8.49 -17.46
N ALA A 136 15.07 8.89 -16.22
CA ALA A 136 14.36 9.97 -15.57
C ALA A 136 15.37 10.90 -14.92
N ASP A 137 15.19 12.19 -15.06
CA ASP A 137 16.01 13.19 -14.39
C ASP A 137 15.58 13.37 -12.92
N GLU A 138 16.37 14.13 -12.17
CA GLU A 138 16.13 14.36 -10.75
C GLU A 138 14.77 15.02 -10.49
N ASP A 139 14.36 15.96 -11.34
CA ASP A 139 13.07 16.67 -11.22
C ASP A 139 11.89 15.73 -11.48
N THR A 140 12.01 14.82 -12.43
CA THR A 140 11.01 13.79 -12.72
C THR A 140 10.89 12.83 -11.55
N VAL A 141 11.99 12.31 -11.01
CA VAL A 141 11.99 11.44 -9.83
C VAL A 141 11.36 12.13 -8.63
N LYS A 142 11.75 13.39 -8.36
CA LYS A 142 11.19 14.18 -7.26
C LYS A 142 9.68 14.42 -7.42
N THR A 143 9.22 14.64 -8.66
CA THR A 143 7.80 14.80 -8.95
C THR A 143 7.04 13.51 -8.64
N ILE A 144 7.57 12.35 -9.04
CA ILE A 144 6.96 11.05 -8.72
C ILE A 144 6.93 10.83 -7.20
N CYS A 145 8.02 11.11 -6.47
CA CYS A 145 8.07 11.00 -5.01
C CYS A 145 6.99 11.85 -4.34
N THR A 146 6.87 13.11 -4.74
CA THR A 146 5.84 14.04 -4.22
C THR A 146 4.42 13.52 -4.47
N LEU A 147 4.15 13.03 -5.68
CA LEU A 147 2.83 12.48 -6.03
C LEU A 147 2.54 11.14 -5.31
N ALA A 148 3.55 10.35 -5.05
CA ALA A 148 3.42 9.07 -4.36
C ALA A 148 3.12 9.24 -2.86
N ALA A 149 3.59 10.33 -2.23
CA ALA A 149 3.33 10.64 -0.83
C ALA A 149 3.62 9.46 0.12
N GLY A 150 4.73 8.76 -0.08
CA GLY A 150 5.14 7.61 0.75
C GLY A 150 4.58 6.25 0.32
N ASP A 151 3.81 6.17 -0.78
CA ASP A 151 3.25 4.92 -1.34
C ASP A 151 4.11 4.42 -2.52
N ALA A 152 4.91 3.37 -2.30
CA ALA A 152 5.76 2.77 -3.34
C ALA A 152 4.95 2.19 -4.51
N ARG A 153 3.78 1.62 -4.28
CA ARG A 153 2.93 1.07 -5.36
C ARG A 153 2.49 2.18 -6.30
N SER A 154 2.06 3.29 -5.72
CA SER A 154 1.68 4.47 -6.48
C SER A 154 2.86 5.04 -7.28
N ALA A 155 4.06 5.13 -6.68
CA ALA A 155 5.25 5.60 -7.37
C ALA A 155 5.60 4.73 -8.58
N LEU A 156 5.62 3.40 -8.39
CA LEU A 156 5.94 2.45 -9.45
C LEU A 156 4.88 2.42 -10.57
N THR A 157 3.60 2.50 -10.21
CA THR A 157 2.52 2.60 -11.21
C THR A 157 2.61 3.91 -12.00
N THR A 158 2.91 5.02 -11.35
CA THR A 158 3.11 6.30 -12.03
C THR A 158 4.31 6.24 -12.98
N LEU A 159 5.42 5.62 -12.55
CA LEU A 159 6.60 5.43 -13.39
C LEU A 159 6.29 4.57 -14.62
N GLU A 160 5.57 3.46 -14.45
CA GLU A 160 5.16 2.56 -15.53
C GLU A 160 4.29 3.29 -16.55
N LEU A 161 3.23 3.96 -16.12
CA LEU A 161 2.36 4.74 -17.00
C LEU A 161 3.11 5.89 -17.69
N ALA A 162 3.98 6.61 -16.99
CA ALA A 162 4.79 7.66 -17.58
C ALA A 162 5.75 7.10 -18.65
N SER A 163 6.29 5.89 -18.46
CA SER A 163 7.12 5.23 -19.47
C SER A 163 6.35 4.88 -20.73
N GLU A 164 5.11 4.42 -20.62
CA GLU A 164 4.23 4.16 -21.78
C GLU A 164 3.89 5.44 -22.54
N ILE A 165 3.63 6.53 -21.81
CA ILE A 165 3.37 7.85 -22.40
C ILE A 165 4.61 8.37 -23.13
N ALA A 166 5.80 8.22 -22.54
CA ALA A 166 7.05 8.65 -23.16
C ALA A 166 7.31 7.99 -24.51
N VAL A 167 6.92 6.71 -24.67
CA VAL A 167 7.04 5.98 -25.96
C VAL A 167 5.99 6.44 -26.99
N THR A 168 4.78 6.77 -26.53
CA THR A 168 3.65 7.13 -27.42
C THR A 168 3.56 8.62 -27.70
N ARG A 169 4.38 9.44 -27.05
CA ARG A 169 4.41 10.88 -27.25
C ARG A 169 4.70 11.19 -28.72
N PRO A 170 3.84 11.95 -29.42
CA PRO A 170 4.15 12.40 -30.77
C PRO A 170 5.41 13.25 -30.74
N ASP A 171 6.22 13.13 -31.79
CA ASP A 171 7.42 13.97 -32.02
C ASP A 171 7.00 15.45 -32.12
N THR A 172 6.71 16.06 -30.99
CA THR A 172 6.47 17.49 -30.86
C THR A 172 7.79 18.16 -30.53
N GLU A 173 8.03 19.31 -31.16
CA GLU A 173 9.25 20.10 -31.13
C GLU A 173 10.02 20.02 -29.80
N GLY A 174 11.17 19.33 -29.79
CA GLY A 174 12.14 19.38 -28.71
C GLY A 174 12.60 18.06 -28.10
N THR A 175 11.94 16.95 -28.32
CA THR A 175 12.44 15.68 -27.81
C THR A 175 12.36 14.61 -28.92
N PRO A 176 13.43 14.44 -29.72
CA PRO A 176 13.47 13.43 -30.76
C PRO A 176 13.36 12.03 -30.15
N ALA A 177 12.74 11.11 -30.88
CA ALA A 177 12.80 9.69 -30.53
C ALA A 177 14.27 9.31 -30.30
N PRO A 178 14.62 8.56 -29.21
CA PRO A 178 15.99 8.25 -28.94
C PRO A 178 16.62 7.47 -30.10
N ALA A 179 17.89 7.80 -30.40
CA ALA A 179 18.65 7.06 -31.40
C ALA A 179 18.77 5.59 -30.98
N ALA A 180 19.04 4.69 -31.94
CA ALA A 180 19.15 3.26 -31.66
C ALA A 180 20.20 3.01 -30.56
N GLY A 181 19.76 2.58 -29.38
CA GLY A 181 20.60 2.33 -28.21
C GLY A 181 20.57 3.43 -27.13
N GLU A 182 19.85 4.52 -27.34
CA GLU A 182 19.59 5.54 -26.32
C GLU A 182 18.37 5.21 -25.49
N ARG A 183 18.31 5.72 -24.25
CA ARG A 183 17.18 5.52 -23.34
C ARG A 183 16.08 6.54 -23.63
N TYR A 184 14.83 6.10 -23.53
CA TYR A 184 13.67 7.00 -23.62
C TYR A 184 13.62 7.91 -22.39
N PRO A 185 13.68 9.26 -22.53
CA PRO A 185 13.58 10.16 -21.39
C PRO A 185 12.12 10.26 -20.95
N ILE A 186 11.86 9.92 -19.69
CA ILE A 186 10.60 10.20 -19.01
C ILE A 186 10.69 11.64 -18.47
N THR A 187 9.70 12.47 -18.79
CA THR A 187 9.67 13.88 -18.40
C THR A 187 8.62 14.14 -17.31
N VAL A 188 8.73 15.28 -16.64
CA VAL A 188 7.74 15.74 -15.66
C VAL A 188 6.33 15.83 -16.27
N ASP A 189 6.22 16.17 -17.55
CA ASP A 189 4.91 16.26 -18.22
C ASP A 189 4.31 14.88 -18.48
N ASP A 190 5.12 13.86 -18.79
CA ASP A 190 4.65 12.47 -18.89
C ASP A 190 4.11 12.00 -17.53
N VAL A 191 4.78 12.35 -16.43
CA VAL A 191 4.33 12.04 -15.06
C VAL A 191 3.02 12.74 -14.73
N LYS A 192 2.83 14.01 -15.11
CA LYS A 192 1.56 14.73 -14.89
C LYS A 192 0.41 14.14 -15.68
N ILE A 193 0.66 13.71 -16.93
CA ILE A 193 -0.33 13.03 -17.77
C ILE A 193 -0.69 11.66 -17.19
N ALA A 194 0.31 10.92 -16.69
CA ALA A 194 0.11 9.62 -16.04
C ALA A 194 -0.74 9.72 -14.76
N ASN A 195 -0.73 10.88 -14.08
CA ASN A 195 -1.40 11.05 -12.79
C ASN A 195 -2.24 12.34 -12.71
N PRO A 196 -3.30 12.47 -13.52
CA PRO A 196 -4.05 13.73 -13.66
C PRO A 196 -4.86 14.16 -12.42
N ARG A 197 -5.02 13.29 -11.40
CA ARG A 197 -5.99 13.50 -10.32
C ARG A 197 -5.41 13.55 -8.90
N ARG A 198 -4.10 13.62 -8.68
CA ARG A 198 -3.55 13.76 -7.33
C ARG A 198 -3.27 15.20 -6.90
N GLY A 199 -4.25 16.09 -7.13
CA GLY A 199 -4.40 17.26 -6.30
C GLY A 199 -5.28 16.88 -5.11
N PHE A 200 -4.68 16.71 -3.93
CA PHE A 200 -5.37 16.47 -2.65
C PHE A 200 -6.16 15.14 -2.54
N SER A 201 -5.47 14.05 -2.29
CA SER A 201 -6.10 12.79 -1.85
C SER A 201 -6.46 12.88 -0.36
N TYR A 202 -7.71 13.17 -0.07
CA TYR A 202 -8.30 13.02 1.27
C TYR A 202 -8.87 11.61 1.39
N ASP A 203 -8.35 10.79 2.28
CA ASP A 203 -8.93 9.48 2.58
C ASP A 203 -10.09 9.63 3.56
N LYS A 204 -11.32 9.38 3.07
CA LYS A 204 -12.55 9.55 3.85
C LYS A 204 -12.70 8.51 4.96
N ASN A 205 -11.99 7.40 4.88
CA ASN A 205 -12.07 6.26 5.80
C ASN A 205 -10.77 6.01 6.59
N GLY A 206 -9.75 6.86 6.44
CA GLY A 206 -8.47 6.70 7.12
C GLY A 206 -8.31 7.60 8.34
N ASP A 207 -7.20 7.41 9.04
CA ASP A 207 -6.82 8.17 10.25
C ASP A 207 -6.82 9.69 10.01
N MET A 208 -6.54 10.14 8.77
CA MET A 208 -6.55 11.56 8.39
C MET A 208 -7.93 12.22 8.54
N HIS A 209 -9.03 11.49 8.37
CA HIS A 209 -10.38 12.02 8.61
C HIS A 209 -10.59 12.33 10.11
N TYR A 210 -10.19 11.42 10.97
CA TYR A 210 -10.26 11.60 12.42
C TYR A 210 -9.30 12.68 12.91
N ASP A 211 -8.13 12.78 12.31
CA ASP A 211 -7.14 13.82 12.62
C ASP A 211 -7.65 15.21 12.24
N ILE A 212 -8.29 15.37 11.09
CA ILE A 212 -8.87 16.65 10.66
C ILE A 212 -10.06 17.03 11.54
N ILE A 213 -10.94 16.08 11.90
CA ILE A 213 -12.03 16.32 12.83
C ILE A 213 -11.47 16.70 14.22
N SER A 214 -10.45 16.01 14.67
CA SER A 214 -9.77 16.30 15.93
C SER A 214 -9.11 17.68 15.92
N ALA A 215 -8.44 18.05 14.82
CA ALA A 215 -7.88 19.38 14.61
C ALA A 215 -8.95 20.47 14.59
N PHE A 216 -10.07 20.22 13.91
CA PHE A 216 -11.24 21.12 13.89
C PHE A 216 -11.80 21.35 15.30
N ILE A 217 -12.03 20.29 16.05
CA ILE A 217 -12.54 20.39 17.44
C ILE A 217 -11.54 21.13 18.34
N LYS A 218 -10.22 20.88 18.17
CA LYS A 218 -9.18 21.56 18.94
C LYS A 218 -9.11 23.05 18.60
N SER A 219 -9.21 23.41 17.30
CA SER A 219 -9.19 24.82 16.87
C SER A 219 -10.41 25.59 17.37
N MET A 220 -11.60 25.00 17.38
CA MET A 220 -12.80 25.60 17.99
C MET A 220 -12.63 25.81 19.49
N ARG A 221 -12.09 24.85 20.21
CA ARG A 221 -11.81 24.98 21.67
C ARG A 221 -10.73 26.01 21.94
N GLY A 222 -9.74 26.15 21.06
CA GLY A 222 -8.68 27.15 21.15
C GLY A 222 -9.11 28.56 20.71
N SER A 223 -10.35 28.71 20.23
CA SER A 223 -10.86 29.98 19.66
C SER A 223 -9.98 30.54 18.55
N ASP A 224 -9.42 29.65 17.71
CA ASP A 224 -8.62 30.01 16.54
C ASP A 224 -9.50 29.93 15.27
N PRO A 225 -9.98 31.10 14.76
CA PRO A 225 -10.89 31.12 13.62
C PRO A 225 -10.20 30.70 12.32
N ASP A 226 -8.92 30.99 12.13
CA ASP A 226 -8.19 30.69 10.90
C ASP A 226 -7.96 29.18 10.77
N ALA A 227 -7.50 28.53 11.83
CA ALA A 227 -7.33 27.09 11.85
C ALA A 227 -8.69 26.35 11.73
N THR A 228 -9.79 26.91 12.29
CA THR A 228 -11.13 26.37 12.15
C THR A 228 -11.62 26.42 10.71
N VAL A 229 -11.50 27.57 10.04
CA VAL A 229 -11.91 27.74 8.62
C VAL A 229 -11.06 26.85 7.72
N TYR A 230 -9.75 26.75 7.97
CA TYR A 230 -8.86 25.86 7.22
C TYR A 230 -9.30 24.40 7.33
N SER A 231 -9.60 23.92 8.53
CA SER A 231 -10.05 22.55 8.76
C SER A 231 -11.41 22.25 8.10
N VAL A 232 -12.33 23.22 8.12
CA VAL A 232 -13.63 23.11 7.44
C VAL A 232 -13.48 23.13 5.92
N SER A 233 -12.62 23.98 5.37
CA SER A 233 -12.39 24.02 3.92
C SER A 233 -11.87 22.68 3.40
N TYR A 234 -11.04 22.00 4.17
CA TYR A 234 -10.54 20.67 3.83
C TYR A 234 -11.63 19.59 3.79
N THR A 235 -12.66 19.69 4.64
CA THR A 235 -13.80 18.78 4.64
C THR A 235 -14.83 19.13 3.56
N HIS A 236 -14.99 20.43 3.23
CA HIS A 236 -16.00 20.90 2.27
C HIS A 236 -15.59 20.80 0.80
N LEU A 237 -14.31 20.93 0.47
CA LEU A 237 -13.83 20.80 -0.91
C LEU A 237 -14.18 19.43 -1.53
N ARG A 238 -14.52 18.43 -0.72
CA ARG A 238 -14.93 17.10 -1.16
C ARG A 238 -16.42 16.80 -1.09
N ALA A 239 -17.20 17.54 -0.34
CA ALA A 239 -18.66 17.36 -0.34
C ALA A 239 -19.27 17.70 -1.72
N HIS A 240 -18.59 18.53 -2.53
CA HIS A 240 -19.00 18.89 -3.88
C HIS A 240 -18.66 17.84 -4.95
N GLU A 241 -17.65 16.98 -4.74
CA GLU A 241 -17.30 15.95 -5.73
C GLU A 241 -18.26 14.76 -5.72
N THR A 242 -18.95 14.51 -4.60
CA THR A 242 -19.90 13.38 -4.48
C THR A 242 -21.32 13.70 -4.99
N VAL A 243 -21.61 14.93 -5.38
CA VAL A 243 -22.94 15.35 -5.88
C VAL A 243 -23.02 15.32 -7.41
N LEU A 244 -21.91 15.13 -8.11
CA LEU A 244 -21.85 15.10 -9.59
C LEU A 244 -21.84 13.67 -10.18
N ASP A 245 -21.90 12.62 -9.35
CA ASP A 245 -21.95 11.21 -9.77
C ASP A 245 -23.30 10.52 -9.48
N LEU A 246 -24.42 11.30 -9.54
CA LEU A 246 -25.79 10.76 -9.53
C LEU A 246 -26.51 11.11 -10.82
#